data_18fede91b76ec9b216f6c94ba6ec78bf
#
_entry.id   18fede91b76ec9b216f6c94ba6ec78bf
#
_cell.length_a   1.000
_cell.length_b   1.000
_cell.length_c   1.000
_cell.angle_alpha   90.00
_cell.angle_beta   90.00
_cell.angle_gamma   90.00
#
_symmetry.space_group_name_H-M   'P 1'
#
loop_
_entity.id
_entity.type
_entity.pdbx_description
1 polymer ?
#
loop_
_entity_poly.entity_id
_entity_poly.type
_entity_poly.pdbx_seq_one_letter_code
_entity_poly.pdbx_strand_id
1 'polypeptide(L)'
;MYQEVLVPTDGSESVTTVLEHTKEITQDRDARVHVLYVVDDRAFLTLDDEMKDDVVENLRREGEAAVEQASEQLDAADIEVTTAITRGKPADEIRAYVESEGIDLVTMGTRGDDTENLLGSTAQTVVTSAPAPVLTVNLGEE
;
A
#
# COMPACT_ATOMS: atom_id res chain seq x y z
N MET A 1 19.45 5.74 -5.60
CA MET A 1 18.80 4.84 -4.66
C MET A 1 17.47 5.47 -4.24
N TYR A 2 16.47 4.64 -3.99
CA TYR A 2 15.10 5.04 -3.66
C TYR A 2 14.45 5.83 -4.78
N GLN A 3 14.57 5.29 -5.98
CA GLN A 3 13.97 5.89 -7.16
C GLN A 3 12.64 5.23 -7.54
N GLU A 4 12.39 4.00 -7.07
CA GLU A 4 11.12 3.31 -7.27
C GLU A 4 10.59 2.92 -5.90
N VAL A 5 9.68 3.72 -5.37
CA VAL A 5 9.18 3.56 -4.01
C VAL A 5 7.75 3.06 -4.04
N LEU A 6 7.44 2.06 -3.24
CA LEU A 6 6.10 1.47 -3.20
C LEU A 6 5.41 1.86 -1.90
N VAL A 7 4.17 2.34 -2.02
CA VAL A 7 3.31 2.64 -0.89
C VAL A 7 2.06 1.78 -0.99
N PRO A 8 1.99 0.67 -0.25
CA PRO A 8 0.73 -0.07 -0.17
C PRO A 8 -0.27 0.71 0.67
N THR A 9 -1.52 0.72 0.26
CA THR A 9 -2.56 1.39 1.02
C THR A 9 -3.73 0.44 1.24
N ASP A 10 -4.35 0.54 2.40
CA ASP A 10 -5.56 -0.20 2.70
C ASP A 10 -6.80 0.68 2.63
N GLY A 11 -6.63 1.92 2.15
CA GLY A 11 -7.73 2.85 2.02
C GLY A 11 -8.03 3.64 3.28
N SER A 12 -7.30 3.40 4.36
CA SER A 12 -7.54 4.14 5.59
C SER A 12 -6.91 5.52 5.51
N GLU A 13 -7.38 6.42 6.36
CA GLU A 13 -6.86 7.79 6.37
C GLU A 13 -5.42 7.86 6.87
N SER A 14 -4.99 6.84 7.59
CA SER A 14 -3.62 6.83 8.13
C SER A 14 -2.58 6.78 7.02
N VAL A 15 -2.95 6.43 5.80
CA VAL A 15 -1.99 6.44 4.70
C VAL A 15 -1.45 7.85 4.46
N THR A 16 -2.20 8.90 4.83
CA THR A 16 -1.71 10.26 4.67
C THR A 16 -0.40 10.49 5.43
N THR A 17 -0.29 9.92 6.65
CA THR A 17 0.95 10.04 7.41
C THR A 17 2.09 9.32 6.69
N VAL A 18 1.83 8.14 6.14
CA VAL A 18 2.85 7.42 5.38
C VAL A 18 3.28 8.23 4.17
N LEU A 19 2.32 8.85 3.48
CA LEU A 19 2.64 9.65 2.30
C LEU A 19 3.49 10.86 2.64
N GLU A 20 3.29 11.46 3.81
CA GLU A 20 4.12 12.59 4.21
C GLU A 20 5.58 12.19 4.38
N HIS A 21 5.81 11.03 4.98
CA HIS A 21 7.18 10.53 5.10
C HIS A 21 7.74 10.15 3.72
N THR A 22 6.89 9.58 2.87
CA THR A 22 7.31 9.21 1.53
C THR A 22 7.72 10.45 0.72
N LYS A 23 6.96 11.54 0.85
CA LYS A 23 7.31 12.80 0.18
C LYS A 23 8.69 13.30 0.60
N GLU A 24 8.96 13.23 1.91
CA GLU A 24 10.25 13.68 2.42
C GLU A 24 11.40 12.91 1.79
N ILE A 25 11.21 11.59 1.65
CA ILE A 25 12.26 10.74 1.12
C ILE A 25 12.44 10.95 -0.36
N THR A 26 11.34 11.15 -1.10
CA THR A 26 11.41 11.19 -2.56
C THR A 26 11.56 12.58 -3.14
N GLN A 27 11.33 13.61 -2.34
CA GLN A 27 11.52 14.98 -2.80
C GLN A 27 12.96 15.18 -3.26
N ASP A 28 13.16 15.85 -4.36
CA ASP A 28 14.47 16.15 -4.91
C ASP A 28 15.26 14.93 -5.39
N ARG A 29 14.58 13.78 -5.58
CA ARG A 29 15.28 12.57 -5.99
C ARG A 29 14.92 12.08 -7.37
N ASP A 30 14.05 12.69 -8.08
CA ASP A 30 13.64 12.19 -9.40
C ASP A 30 13.09 10.77 -9.26
N ALA A 31 12.28 10.56 -8.23
CA ALA A 31 11.75 9.23 -7.91
C ALA A 31 10.33 9.09 -8.39
N ARG A 32 9.91 7.83 -8.56
CA ARG A 32 8.52 7.51 -8.85
C ARG A 32 7.94 6.78 -7.66
N VAL A 33 6.72 7.13 -7.27
CA VAL A 33 6.02 6.44 -6.20
C VAL A 33 4.90 5.60 -6.80
N HIS A 34 4.88 4.33 -6.44
CA HIS A 34 3.82 3.41 -6.85
C HIS A 34 2.87 3.26 -5.67
N VAL A 35 1.59 3.51 -5.91
CA VAL A 35 0.57 3.33 -4.87
C VAL A 35 -0.20 2.07 -5.24
N LEU A 36 -0.21 1.10 -4.34
CA LEU A 36 -0.80 -0.21 -4.58
C LEU A 36 -1.91 -0.49 -3.59
N TYR A 37 -3.07 -0.89 -4.11
CA TYR A 37 -4.16 -1.40 -3.28
C TYR A 37 -4.37 -2.87 -3.64
N VAL A 38 -4.43 -3.72 -2.62
CA VAL A 38 -4.66 -5.15 -2.84
C VAL A 38 -6.07 -5.51 -2.39
N VAL A 39 -6.86 -6.07 -3.29
CA VAL A 39 -8.15 -6.64 -2.93
C VAL A 39 -7.86 -7.95 -2.23
N ASP A 40 -8.14 -7.99 -0.93
CA ASP A 40 -7.72 -9.10 -0.07
C ASP A 40 -8.66 -10.30 -0.26
N ASP A 41 -8.11 -11.38 -0.81
CA ASP A 41 -8.89 -12.60 -1.05
C ASP A 41 -9.54 -13.15 0.19
N ARG A 42 -8.91 -12.96 1.34
CA ARG A 42 -9.40 -13.53 2.58
C ARG A 42 -10.75 -12.96 2.99
N ALA A 43 -11.11 -11.81 2.44
CA ALA A 43 -12.36 -11.15 2.80
C ALA A 43 -13.58 -11.89 2.30
N PHE A 44 -13.44 -12.78 1.31
CA PHE A 44 -14.61 -13.39 0.67
C PHE A 44 -14.43 -14.88 0.34
N LEU A 45 -13.49 -15.55 1.01
CA LEU A 45 -13.23 -16.97 0.70
C LEU A 45 -14.39 -17.88 1.01
N THR A 46 -15.23 -17.52 1.98
CA THR A 46 -16.36 -18.34 2.39
C THR A 46 -17.68 -17.93 1.76
N LEU A 47 -17.66 -16.96 0.86
CA LEU A 47 -18.88 -16.49 0.23
C LEU A 47 -19.20 -17.31 -1.01
N ASP A 48 -20.48 -17.36 -1.40
CA ASP A 48 -20.84 -18.01 -2.66
C ASP A 48 -20.45 -17.10 -3.82
N ASP A 49 -20.54 -17.61 -5.04
CA ASP A 49 -19.99 -16.92 -6.20
C ASP A 49 -20.66 -15.57 -6.46
N GLU A 50 -21.96 -15.49 -6.27
CA GLU A 50 -22.66 -14.23 -6.48
C GLU A 50 -22.23 -13.18 -5.48
N MET A 51 -22.10 -13.57 -4.21
CA MET A 51 -21.69 -12.64 -3.18
C MET A 51 -20.24 -12.24 -3.36
N LYS A 52 -19.39 -13.17 -3.83
CA LYS A 52 -18.00 -12.84 -4.11
C LYS A 52 -17.87 -11.73 -5.14
N ASP A 53 -18.66 -11.84 -6.22
CA ASP A 53 -18.56 -10.84 -7.28
C ASP A 53 -18.92 -9.46 -6.76
N ASP A 54 -19.96 -9.38 -5.93
CA ASP A 54 -20.35 -8.09 -5.37
C ASP A 54 -19.30 -7.52 -4.43
N VAL A 55 -18.70 -8.38 -3.59
CA VAL A 55 -17.68 -7.93 -2.65
C VAL A 55 -16.43 -7.48 -3.39
N VAL A 56 -16.01 -8.26 -4.39
CA VAL A 56 -14.84 -7.90 -5.18
C VAL A 56 -15.05 -6.56 -5.87
N GLU A 57 -16.24 -6.35 -6.45
CA GLU A 57 -16.53 -5.10 -7.13
C GLU A 57 -16.49 -3.91 -6.17
N ASN A 58 -17.05 -4.09 -4.96
CA ASN A 58 -17.05 -3.04 -3.97
C ASN A 58 -15.63 -2.72 -3.51
N LEU A 59 -14.81 -3.75 -3.26
CA LEU A 59 -13.44 -3.54 -2.82
C LEU A 59 -12.61 -2.90 -3.92
N ARG A 60 -12.86 -3.25 -5.18
CA ARG A 60 -12.16 -2.63 -6.29
C ARG A 60 -12.48 -1.14 -6.36
N ARG A 61 -13.74 -0.76 -6.15
CA ARG A 61 -14.12 0.65 -6.15
C ARG A 61 -13.46 1.41 -5.01
N GLU A 62 -13.41 0.77 -3.84
CA GLU A 62 -12.72 1.39 -2.71
C GLU A 62 -11.24 1.56 -3.02
N GLY A 63 -10.65 0.57 -3.69
CA GLY A 63 -9.26 0.64 -4.07
C GLY A 63 -8.99 1.74 -5.07
N GLU A 64 -9.87 1.89 -6.06
CA GLU A 64 -9.73 2.95 -7.05
C GLU A 64 -9.76 4.32 -6.38
N ALA A 65 -10.68 4.51 -5.44
CA ALA A 65 -10.76 5.77 -4.71
C ALA A 65 -9.52 5.99 -3.85
N ALA A 66 -9.03 4.92 -3.21
CA ALA A 66 -7.88 5.02 -2.33
C ALA A 66 -6.61 5.40 -3.09
N VAL A 67 -6.35 4.74 -4.23
CA VAL A 67 -5.14 5.05 -4.98
C VAL A 67 -5.23 6.40 -5.64
N GLU A 68 -6.44 6.81 -6.05
CA GLU A 68 -6.61 8.12 -6.65
C GLU A 68 -6.35 9.22 -5.63
N GLN A 69 -6.85 9.06 -4.41
CA GLN A 69 -6.65 10.04 -3.36
C GLN A 69 -5.17 10.17 -3.02
N ALA A 70 -4.47 9.04 -2.90
CA ALA A 70 -3.04 9.07 -2.62
C ALA A 70 -2.28 9.71 -3.78
N SER A 71 -2.69 9.39 -5.00
CA SER A 71 -2.06 9.94 -6.19
C SER A 71 -2.19 11.46 -6.23
N GLU A 72 -3.36 11.99 -5.86
CA GLU A 72 -3.55 13.43 -5.85
C GLU A 72 -2.64 14.12 -4.85
N GLN A 73 -2.45 13.51 -3.68
CA GLN A 73 -1.56 14.09 -2.69
C GLN A 73 -0.12 14.14 -3.16
N LEU A 74 0.32 13.08 -3.82
CA LEU A 74 1.70 13.03 -4.31
C LEU A 74 1.90 13.94 -5.53
N ASP A 75 0.90 13.98 -6.40
CA ASP A 75 0.96 14.83 -7.58
C ASP A 75 1.03 16.30 -7.20
N ALA A 76 0.32 16.68 -6.12
CA ALA A 76 0.37 18.05 -5.63
C ALA A 76 1.78 18.44 -5.15
N ALA A 77 2.62 17.45 -4.83
CA ALA A 77 4.00 17.68 -4.43
C ALA A 77 4.97 17.49 -5.60
N ASP A 78 4.46 17.40 -6.82
CA ASP A 78 5.27 17.21 -8.04
C ASP A 78 6.04 15.90 -8.04
N ILE A 79 5.46 14.86 -7.46
CA ILE A 79 6.07 13.55 -7.45
C ILE A 79 5.37 12.69 -8.50
N GLU A 80 6.14 11.99 -9.31
CA GLU A 80 5.58 11.11 -10.33
C GLU A 80 4.95 9.90 -9.67
N VAL A 81 3.71 9.55 -10.07
CA VAL A 81 2.94 8.51 -9.41
C VAL A 81 2.46 7.48 -10.42
N THR A 82 2.54 6.22 -10.05
CA THR A 82 1.91 5.11 -10.76
C THR A 82 0.98 4.42 -9.77
N THR A 83 -0.22 4.07 -10.19
CA THR A 83 -1.16 3.38 -9.32
C THR A 83 -1.44 1.98 -9.83
N ALA A 84 -1.77 1.07 -8.92
CA ALA A 84 -2.08 -0.31 -9.29
C ALA A 84 -3.07 -0.90 -8.29
N ILE A 85 -3.91 -1.78 -8.78
CA ILE A 85 -4.84 -2.54 -7.95
C ILE A 85 -4.67 -4.00 -8.33
N THR A 86 -4.38 -4.84 -7.34
CA THR A 86 -4.22 -6.27 -7.55
C THR A 86 -5.14 -7.01 -6.61
N ARG A 87 -5.18 -8.33 -6.73
CA ARG A 87 -6.05 -9.17 -5.93
C ARG A 87 -5.26 -10.38 -5.46
N GLY A 88 -5.37 -10.68 -4.17
CA GLY A 88 -4.67 -11.82 -3.60
C GLY A 88 -4.43 -11.60 -2.13
N LYS A 89 -3.40 -12.21 -1.61
CA LYS A 89 -2.99 -11.98 -0.24
C LYS A 89 -2.10 -10.73 -0.22
N PRO A 90 -2.41 -9.76 0.65
CA PRO A 90 -1.69 -8.49 0.59
C PRO A 90 -0.17 -8.61 0.63
N ALA A 91 0.38 -9.40 1.55
CA ALA A 91 1.83 -9.49 1.64
C ALA A 91 2.44 -10.14 0.40
N ASP A 92 1.76 -11.16 -0.16
CA ASP A 92 2.25 -11.81 -1.35
C ASP A 92 2.21 -10.88 -2.55
N GLU A 93 1.13 -10.11 -2.68
CA GLU A 93 1.01 -9.18 -3.80
C GLU A 93 2.00 -8.04 -3.71
N ILE A 94 2.28 -7.58 -2.50
CA ILE A 94 3.29 -6.54 -2.29
C ILE A 94 4.66 -7.07 -2.70
N ARG A 95 5.00 -8.28 -2.26
CA ARG A 95 6.29 -8.87 -2.61
C ARG A 95 6.42 -9.07 -4.12
N ALA A 96 5.37 -9.56 -4.75
CA ALA A 96 5.39 -9.77 -6.20
C ALA A 96 5.56 -8.45 -6.93
N TYR A 97 4.91 -7.39 -6.45
CA TYR A 97 5.03 -6.08 -7.07
C TYR A 97 6.46 -5.54 -6.94
N VAL A 98 7.05 -5.72 -5.76
CA VAL A 98 8.44 -5.29 -5.55
C VAL A 98 9.36 -5.94 -6.57
N GLU A 99 9.18 -7.24 -6.80
CA GLU A 99 10.03 -7.97 -7.73
C GLU A 99 9.78 -7.56 -9.17
N SER A 100 8.51 -7.42 -9.57
CA SER A 100 8.21 -7.20 -10.98
C SER A 100 8.45 -5.76 -11.41
N GLU A 101 8.34 -4.80 -10.51
CA GLU A 101 8.47 -3.39 -10.84
C GLU A 101 9.80 -2.78 -10.43
N GLY A 102 10.71 -3.59 -9.89
CA GLY A 102 12.02 -3.08 -9.51
C GLY A 102 11.97 -2.09 -8.37
N ILE A 103 11.09 -2.31 -7.42
CA ILE A 103 10.93 -1.41 -6.28
C ILE A 103 12.18 -1.49 -5.40
N ASP A 104 12.70 -0.34 -4.99
CA ASP A 104 13.90 -0.31 -4.14
C ASP A 104 13.64 0.24 -2.75
N LEU A 105 12.39 0.59 -2.43
CA LEU A 105 11.99 0.95 -1.06
C LEU A 105 10.50 0.78 -0.92
N VAL A 106 10.07 0.16 0.17
CA VAL A 106 8.65 0.08 0.51
C VAL A 106 8.41 0.96 1.74
N THR A 107 7.43 1.86 1.68
CA THR A 107 7.03 2.63 2.86
C THR A 107 5.61 2.24 3.22
N MET A 108 5.38 1.91 4.48
CA MET A 108 4.05 1.47 4.89
C MET A 108 3.84 1.72 6.37
N GLY A 109 2.58 1.81 6.76
CA GLY A 109 2.25 1.99 8.15
C GLY A 109 2.39 0.70 8.93
N THR A 110 2.63 0.83 10.23
CA THR A 110 2.77 -0.34 11.09
C THR A 110 1.44 -1.03 11.32
N ARG A 111 0.32 -0.29 11.16
CA ARG A 111 -1.01 -0.86 11.30
C ARG A 111 -1.99 0.05 10.59
N GLY A 112 -3.07 -0.53 10.09
CA GLY A 112 -4.13 0.26 9.49
C GLY A 112 -5.09 0.73 10.56
N ASP A 113 -6.32 0.21 10.50
CA ASP A 113 -7.33 0.58 11.48
C ASP A 113 -7.33 -0.32 12.71
N ASP A 114 -6.54 -1.40 12.66
CA ASP A 114 -6.45 -2.33 13.77
C ASP A 114 -5.37 -1.85 14.73
N THR A 115 -5.77 -1.47 15.93
CA THR A 115 -4.83 -0.90 16.89
C THR A 115 -4.30 -1.92 17.89
N GLU A 116 -4.68 -3.19 17.75
CA GLU A 116 -4.27 -4.20 18.70
C GLU A 116 -2.83 -4.64 18.52
N ASN A 117 -2.30 -4.53 17.32
CA ASN A 117 -0.93 -4.94 17.04
C ASN A 117 -0.06 -3.72 16.86
N LEU A 118 1.15 -3.77 17.43
CA LEU A 118 2.11 -2.70 17.21
C LEU A 118 2.56 -2.65 15.77
N LEU A 119 2.58 -3.81 15.13
CA LEU A 119 2.95 -3.92 13.73
C LEU A 119 1.90 -4.83 13.09
N GLY A 120 1.13 -4.32 12.18
CA GLY A 120 0.07 -5.09 11.54
C GLY A 120 0.61 -6.35 10.88
N SER A 121 -0.25 -7.36 10.73
CA SER A 121 0.19 -8.66 10.23
C SER A 121 0.79 -8.55 8.83
N THR A 122 0.20 -7.74 7.96
CA THR A 122 0.75 -7.55 6.62
C THR A 122 2.11 -6.90 6.68
N ALA A 123 2.26 -5.86 7.51
CA ALA A 123 3.54 -5.18 7.65
C ALA A 123 4.61 -6.12 8.19
N GLN A 124 4.27 -6.95 9.17
CA GLN A 124 5.23 -7.92 9.71
C GLN A 124 5.73 -8.87 8.63
N THR A 125 4.82 -9.37 7.82
CA THR A 125 5.19 -10.31 6.76
C THR A 125 6.05 -9.61 5.71
N VAL A 126 5.68 -8.38 5.34
CA VAL A 126 6.44 -7.65 4.32
C VAL A 126 7.84 -7.33 4.83
N VAL A 127 7.96 -6.88 6.09
CA VAL A 127 9.27 -6.54 6.66
C VAL A 127 10.20 -7.74 6.60
N THR A 128 9.68 -8.95 6.86
CA THR A 128 10.53 -10.13 6.92
C THR A 128 10.76 -10.80 5.58
N SER A 129 9.96 -10.51 4.56
CA SER A 129 10.02 -11.27 3.32
C SER A 129 10.25 -10.43 2.06
N ALA A 130 10.10 -9.12 2.12
CA ALA A 130 10.26 -8.30 0.92
C ALA A 130 11.73 -8.25 0.50
N PRO A 131 11.99 -8.32 -0.80
CA PRO A 131 13.37 -8.25 -1.29
C PRO A 131 13.87 -6.81 -1.45
N ALA A 132 13.37 -5.89 -0.65
CA ALA A 132 13.78 -4.49 -0.68
C ALA A 132 13.66 -3.93 0.73
N PRO A 133 14.38 -2.85 1.03
CA PRO A 133 14.22 -2.20 2.34
C PRO A 133 12.79 -1.74 2.57
N VAL A 134 12.36 -1.82 3.82
CA VAL A 134 11.01 -1.43 4.20
C VAL A 134 11.11 -0.39 5.31
N LEU A 135 10.55 0.78 5.05
CA LEU A 135 10.43 1.82 6.06
C LEU A 135 9.04 1.74 6.66
N THR A 136 8.95 1.47 7.94
CA THR A 136 7.66 1.44 8.60
C THR A 136 7.42 2.76 9.31
N VAL A 137 6.20 3.27 9.17
CA VAL A 137 5.80 4.52 9.80
C VAL A 137 4.85 4.17 10.94
N ASN A 138 5.21 4.59 12.13
CA ASN A 138 4.40 4.30 13.31
C ASN A 138 3.13 5.13 13.28
N LEU A 139 1.99 4.46 13.12
CA LEU A 139 0.69 5.10 13.05
C LEU A 139 -0.04 5.06 14.39
N GLY A 140 0.65 4.65 15.45
CA GLY A 140 0.04 4.57 16.76
C GLY A 140 -0.28 5.93 17.30
N GLU A 141 -1.12 5.94 18.32
CA GLU A 141 -1.42 7.18 18.99
C GLU A 141 -0.27 7.65 19.74
N GLU A 142 -0.14 8.95 19.87
CA GLU A 142 0.96 9.48 20.63
C GLU A 142 0.58 9.74 22.00
#